data_f8ab52a05d63740b2b4696a02fd50e85
#
_entry.id   f8ab52a05d63740b2b4696a02fd50e85
#
_cell.length_a   1.000
_cell.length_b   1.000
_cell.length_c   1.000
_cell.angle_alpha   90.00
_cell.angle_beta   90.00
_cell.angle_gamma   90.00
#
_symmetry.space_group_name_H-M   'P 1'
#
loop_
_entity.id
_entity.type
_entity.pdbx_description
1 polymer ?
#
loop_
_entity_poly.entity_id
_entity_poly.type
_entity_poly.pdbx_seq_one_letter_code
_entity_poly.pdbx_strand_id
1 'polypeptide(L)'
;MVKVDRKWALAACVMVLVIWGNSLVPGTGSGSLSLSIMEAFRGFLHGMGVPYEWVTNFVVRKCAHFTEYMVLGILATHAFDVEGRRTFDVLLPTAVFLLLIPSIDETIQLFVPGRAGMITDVMIDCCGAMTGVALRYLLRSLICAKKAA
;
A
#
# COMPACT_ATOMS: atom_id res chain seq x y z
N MET A 1 -27.30 -5.81 0.76
CA MET A 1 -26.58 -4.54 1.05
C MET A 1 -25.23 -4.89 1.66
N VAL A 2 -24.14 -4.33 1.14
CA VAL A 2 -22.80 -4.47 1.72
C VAL A 2 -22.77 -3.77 3.07
N LYS A 3 -22.44 -4.49 4.13
CA LYS A 3 -22.28 -3.92 5.48
C LYS A 3 -20.88 -3.36 5.59
N VAL A 4 -20.74 -2.03 5.64
CA VAL A 4 -19.45 -1.36 5.81
C VAL A 4 -19.15 -1.15 7.28
N ASP A 5 -17.97 -1.58 7.73
CA ASP A 5 -17.48 -1.28 9.08
C ASP A 5 -16.89 0.14 9.11
N ARG A 6 -17.55 1.03 9.86
CA ARG A 6 -17.21 2.45 9.93
C ARG A 6 -15.80 2.72 10.49
N LYS A 7 -15.31 1.89 11.42
CA LYS A 7 -13.98 2.07 12.04
C LYS A 7 -12.88 1.77 11.01
N TRP A 8 -13.03 0.66 10.29
CA TRP A 8 -12.08 0.28 9.26
C TRP A 8 -12.16 1.18 8.03
N ALA A 9 -13.37 1.64 7.69
CA ALA A 9 -13.54 2.64 6.63
C ALA A 9 -12.85 3.96 6.98
N LEU A 10 -12.99 4.44 8.22
CA LEU A 10 -12.26 5.62 8.67
C LEU A 10 -10.74 5.41 8.62
N ALA A 11 -10.25 4.26 9.07
CA ALA A 11 -8.82 3.93 9.00
C ALA A 11 -8.32 3.90 7.54
N ALA A 12 -9.10 3.33 6.62
CA ALA A 12 -8.77 3.35 5.18
C ALA A 12 -8.75 4.79 4.62
N CYS A 13 -9.71 5.63 4.99
CA CYS A 13 -9.72 7.05 4.60
C CYS A 13 -8.48 7.80 5.13
N VAL A 14 -8.11 7.58 6.39
CA VAL A 14 -6.88 8.17 6.96
C VAL A 14 -5.66 7.70 6.17
N MET A 15 -5.57 6.42 5.83
CA MET A 15 -4.47 5.89 5.03
C MET A 15 -4.40 6.54 3.64
N VAL A 16 -5.54 6.73 2.97
CA VAL A 16 -5.62 7.47 1.69
C VAL A 16 -5.08 8.89 1.84
N LEU A 17 -5.46 9.59 2.91
CA LEU A 17 -4.94 10.95 3.17
C LEU A 17 -3.43 10.96 3.41
N VAL A 18 -2.88 9.94 4.08
CA VAL A 18 -1.43 9.78 4.26
C VAL A 18 -0.74 9.57 2.92
N ILE A 19 -1.23 8.65 2.08
CA ILE A 19 -0.69 8.36 0.75
C ILE A 19 -0.68 9.62 -0.11
N TRP A 20 -1.82 10.28 -0.27
CA TRP A 20 -1.93 11.49 -1.09
C TRP A 20 -1.14 12.67 -0.50
N GLY A 21 -1.07 12.78 0.85
CA GLY A 21 -0.22 13.75 1.53
C GLY A 21 1.26 13.56 1.19
N ASN A 22 1.74 12.32 1.18
CA ASN A 22 3.10 11.97 0.76
C ASN A 22 3.34 12.30 -0.72
N SER A 23 2.35 12.09 -1.57
CA SER A 23 2.43 12.38 -3.01
C SER A 23 2.46 13.87 -3.33
N LEU A 24 1.88 14.70 -2.48
CA LEU A 24 1.94 16.17 -2.58
C LEU A 24 3.31 16.76 -2.18
N VAL A 25 4.16 15.99 -1.50
CA VAL A 25 5.53 16.46 -1.15
C VAL A 25 6.40 16.52 -2.40
N PRO A 26 7.03 17.66 -2.72
CA PRO A 26 7.93 17.79 -3.86
C PRO A 26 9.02 16.70 -3.89
N GLY A 27 9.43 16.30 -5.09
CA GLY A 27 10.38 15.21 -5.28
C GLY A 27 11.72 15.41 -4.58
N THR A 28 12.16 16.66 -4.36
CA THR A 28 13.36 17.00 -3.59
C THR A 28 13.23 16.62 -2.11
N GLY A 29 12.07 16.92 -1.47
CA GLY A 29 11.83 16.60 -0.07
C GLY A 29 11.61 15.08 0.16
N SER A 30 10.79 14.47 -0.68
CA SER A 30 10.58 13.02 -0.66
C SER A 30 11.85 12.22 -0.98
N GLY A 31 12.71 12.77 -1.86
CA GLY A 31 14.00 12.16 -2.20
C GLY A 31 14.96 12.14 -1.02
N SER A 32 15.03 13.18 -0.20
CA SER A 32 15.93 13.25 0.97
C SER A 32 15.57 12.20 2.05
N LEU A 33 14.28 12.02 2.33
CA LEU A 33 13.84 11.02 3.30
C LEU A 33 14.17 9.60 2.83
N SER A 34 13.86 9.29 1.58
CA SER A 34 14.15 7.96 1.03
C SER A 34 15.65 7.69 0.90
N LEU A 35 16.48 8.71 0.68
CA LEU A 35 17.94 8.59 0.70
C LEU A 35 18.43 8.25 2.10
N SER A 36 17.96 8.93 3.14
CA SER A 36 18.33 8.63 4.54
C SER A 36 17.97 7.20 4.93
N ILE A 37 16.77 6.73 4.53
CA ILE A 37 16.34 5.33 4.76
C ILE A 37 17.24 4.37 3.99
N MET A 38 17.56 4.67 2.73
CA MET A 38 18.47 3.87 1.92
C MET A 38 19.84 3.72 2.56
N GLU A 39 20.43 4.84 3.01
CA GLU A 39 21.75 4.86 3.66
C GLU A 39 21.74 4.06 4.96
N ALA A 40 20.74 4.23 5.81
CA ALA A 40 20.58 3.47 7.04
C ALA A 40 20.49 1.96 6.77
N PHE A 41 19.69 1.57 5.74
CA PHE A 41 19.52 0.16 5.39
C PHE A 41 20.79 -0.44 4.76
N ARG A 42 21.47 0.32 3.91
CA ARG A 42 22.80 -0.08 3.38
C ARG A 42 23.83 -0.27 4.50
N GLY A 43 23.89 0.65 5.47
CA GLY A 43 24.77 0.54 6.64
C GLY A 43 24.47 -0.71 7.47
N PHE A 44 23.20 -1.04 7.66
CA PHE A 44 22.77 -2.27 8.35
C PHE A 44 23.23 -3.53 7.60
N LEU A 45 22.98 -3.62 6.28
CA LEU A 45 23.40 -4.77 5.46
C LEU A 45 24.92 -4.91 5.41
N HIS A 46 25.65 -3.80 5.27
CA HIS A 46 27.11 -3.78 5.31
C HIS A 46 27.65 -4.36 6.63
N GLY A 47 27.05 -3.95 7.76
CA GLY A 47 27.40 -4.49 9.07
C GLY A 47 27.16 -5.99 9.23
N MET A 48 26.25 -6.56 8.42
CA MET A 48 25.98 -8.01 8.38
C MET A 48 26.82 -8.76 7.33
N GLY A 49 27.67 -8.07 6.54
CA GLY A 49 28.45 -8.67 5.46
C GLY A 49 27.60 -9.07 4.24
N VAL A 50 26.40 -8.48 4.07
CA VAL A 50 25.50 -8.79 2.95
C VAL A 50 25.67 -7.74 1.84
N PRO A 51 25.65 -8.14 0.53
CA PRO A 51 25.67 -7.19 -0.59
C PRO A 51 24.51 -6.19 -0.47
N TYR A 52 24.79 -4.90 -0.66
CA TYR A 52 23.83 -3.81 -0.47
C TYR A 52 23.68 -2.86 -1.67
N GLU A 53 24.44 -3.07 -2.75
CA GLU A 53 24.48 -2.19 -3.92
C GLU A 53 23.12 -2.13 -4.63
N TRP A 54 22.33 -3.18 -4.53
CA TRP A 54 20.97 -3.27 -5.08
C TRP A 54 19.96 -2.37 -4.37
N VAL A 55 20.25 -1.95 -3.13
CA VAL A 55 19.41 -1.02 -2.37
C VAL A 55 19.60 0.38 -2.92
N THR A 56 18.80 0.76 -3.90
CA THR A 56 18.80 2.10 -4.50
C THR A 56 17.65 2.93 -3.94
N ASN A 57 17.75 4.26 -4.07
CA ASN A 57 16.64 5.15 -3.72
C ASN A 57 15.35 4.80 -4.46
N PHE A 58 15.48 4.36 -5.72
CA PHE A 58 14.35 3.87 -6.50
C PHE A 58 13.67 2.65 -5.83
N VAL A 59 14.45 1.64 -5.43
CA VAL A 59 13.93 0.44 -4.74
C VAL A 59 13.24 0.81 -3.44
N VAL A 60 13.85 1.67 -2.62
CA VAL A 60 13.26 2.11 -1.34
C VAL A 60 11.91 2.80 -1.57
N ARG A 61 11.81 3.70 -2.54
CA ARG A 61 10.54 4.37 -2.86
C ARG A 61 9.47 3.39 -3.34
N LYS A 62 9.82 2.45 -4.23
CA LYS A 62 8.86 1.44 -4.71
C LYS A 62 8.39 0.50 -3.60
N CYS A 63 9.28 0.10 -2.71
CA CYS A 63 8.92 -0.69 -1.52
C CYS A 63 8.00 0.10 -0.57
N ALA A 64 8.23 1.39 -0.39
CA ALA A 64 7.37 2.25 0.42
C ALA A 64 5.95 2.29 -0.16
N HIS A 65 5.79 2.63 -1.44
CA HIS A 65 4.50 2.64 -2.13
C HIS A 65 3.80 1.26 -2.04
N PHE A 66 4.49 0.20 -2.41
CA PHE A 66 3.95 -1.16 -2.29
C PHE A 66 3.41 -1.45 -0.88
N THR A 67 4.17 -1.06 0.16
CA THR A 67 3.78 -1.30 1.57
C THR A 67 2.59 -0.43 1.97
N GLU A 68 2.56 0.84 1.59
CA GLU A 68 1.44 1.74 1.87
C GLU A 68 0.14 1.19 1.27
N TYR A 69 0.19 0.75 0.01
CA TYR A 69 -0.97 0.16 -0.65
C TYR A 69 -1.33 -1.23 -0.14
N MET A 70 -0.35 -2.03 0.32
CA MET A 70 -0.62 -3.29 1.01
C MET A 70 -1.42 -3.06 2.30
N VAL A 71 -1.05 -2.06 3.10
CA VAL A 71 -1.81 -1.67 4.29
C VAL A 71 -3.20 -1.20 3.91
N LEU A 72 -3.34 -0.35 2.88
CA LEU A 72 -4.63 0.10 2.38
C LEU A 72 -5.51 -1.07 1.95
N GLY A 73 -4.96 -2.08 1.26
CA GLY A 73 -5.67 -3.30 0.87
C GLY A 73 -6.22 -4.08 2.05
N ILE A 74 -5.44 -4.21 3.13
CA ILE A 74 -5.90 -4.84 4.38
C ILE A 74 -7.06 -4.05 4.98
N LEU A 75 -6.91 -2.73 5.12
CA LEU A 75 -7.93 -1.85 5.73
C LEU A 75 -9.22 -1.82 4.92
N ALA A 76 -9.14 -1.68 3.60
CA ALA A 76 -10.29 -1.67 2.70
C ALA A 76 -11.05 -3.00 2.75
N THR A 77 -10.33 -4.12 2.76
CA THR A 77 -10.98 -5.44 2.86
C THR A 77 -11.66 -5.63 4.21
N HIS A 78 -11.11 -5.13 5.31
CA HIS A 78 -11.79 -5.12 6.60
C HIS A 78 -13.04 -4.22 6.59
N ALA A 79 -12.99 -3.09 5.90
CA ALA A 79 -14.10 -2.15 5.80
C ALA A 79 -15.27 -2.70 4.98
N PHE A 80 -14.99 -3.28 3.81
CA PHE A 80 -16.02 -3.70 2.84
C PHE A 80 -16.43 -5.17 3.01
N ASP A 81 -15.55 -6.05 3.47
CA ASP A 81 -15.84 -7.47 3.71
C ASP A 81 -15.65 -7.87 5.17
N VAL A 82 -16.49 -7.32 6.03
CA VAL A 82 -16.47 -7.58 7.48
C VAL A 82 -16.54 -9.07 7.81
N GLU A 83 -17.35 -9.81 7.06
CA GLU A 83 -17.63 -11.24 7.29
C GLU A 83 -16.68 -12.19 6.52
N GLY A 84 -15.84 -11.67 5.62
CA GLY A 84 -14.92 -12.45 4.80
C GLY A 84 -15.62 -13.41 3.84
N ARG A 85 -16.75 -12.97 3.29
CA ARG A 85 -17.59 -13.77 2.39
C ARG A 85 -17.00 -13.98 1.01
N ARG A 86 -16.13 -13.07 0.56
CA ARG A 86 -15.49 -13.07 -0.78
C ARG A 86 -16.50 -13.11 -1.94
N THR A 87 -17.68 -12.52 -1.73
CA THR A 87 -18.72 -12.47 -2.75
C THR A 87 -18.50 -11.31 -3.71
N PHE A 88 -19.04 -11.39 -4.93
CA PHE A 88 -18.81 -10.40 -5.98
C PHE A 88 -19.29 -9.00 -5.57
N ASP A 89 -20.40 -8.91 -4.84
CA ASP A 89 -20.97 -7.66 -4.31
C ASP A 89 -20.05 -6.94 -3.33
N VAL A 90 -19.09 -7.65 -2.73
CA VAL A 90 -18.08 -7.10 -1.81
C VAL A 90 -16.75 -6.89 -2.50
N LEU A 91 -16.33 -7.87 -3.32
CA LEU A 91 -15.03 -7.83 -3.99
C LEU A 91 -14.97 -6.72 -5.05
N LEU A 92 -16.05 -6.51 -5.80
CA LEU A 92 -16.09 -5.49 -6.86
C LEU A 92 -15.88 -4.06 -6.32
N PRO A 93 -16.66 -3.55 -5.32
CA PRO A 93 -16.42 -2.21 -4.78
C PRO A 93 -15.04 -2.09 -4.13
N THR A 94 -14.53 -3.16 -3.49
CA THR A 94 -13.16 -3.16 -2.95
C THR A 94 -12.13 -3.02 -4.06
N ALA A 95 -12.25 -3.78 -5.15
CA ALA A 95 -11.33 -3.72 -6.29
C ALA A 95 -11.37 -2.34 -6.98
N VAL A 96 -12.58 -1.80 -7.20
CA VAL A 96 -12.76 -0.46 -7.79
C VAL A 96 -12.10 0.60 -6.90
N PHE A 97 -12.30 0.56 -5.59
CA PHE A 97 -11.67 1.47 -4.65
C PHE A 97 -10.13 1.37 -4.73
N LEU A 98 -9.58 0.14 -4.67
CA LEU A 98 -8.14 -0.11 -4.69
C LEU A 98 -7.47 0.15 -6.06
N LEU A 99 -8.22 0.30 -7.13
CA LEU A 99 -7.75 0.75 -8.44
C LEU A 99 -7.81 2.27 -8.58
N LEU A 100 -8.88 2.91 -8.07
CA LEU A 100 -9.07 4.34 -8.18
C LEU A 100 -8.04 5.13 -7.35
N ILE A 101 -7.76 4.68 -6.12
CA ILE A 101 -6.86 5.42 -5.23
C ILE A 101 -5.45 5.58 -5.81
N PRO A 102 -4.75 4.52 -6.27
CA PRO A 102 -3.43 4.68 -6.89
C PRO A 102 -3.49 5.47 -8.21
N SER A 103 -4.57 5.33 -9.00
CA SER A 103 -4.74 6.10 -10.23
C SER A 103 -4.84 7.60 -9.96
N ILE A 104 -5.54 7.99 -8.90
CA ILE A 104 -5.63 9.39 -8.45
C ILE A 104 -4.28 9.84 -7.91
N ASP A 105 -3.61 9.01 -7.11
CA ASP A 105 -2.30 9.30 -6.55
C ASP A 105 -1.27 9.65 -7.63
N GLU A 106 -1.13 8.78 -8.64
CA GLU A 106 -0.22 9.02 -9.76
C GLU A 106 -0.64 10.24 -10.60
N THR A 107 -1.94 10.53 -10.69
CA THR A 107 -2.43 11.76 -11.31
C THR A 107 -2.02 12.99 -10.52
N ILE A 108 -2.10 12.96 -9.18
CA ILE A 108 -1.62 14.05 -8.30
C ILE A 108 -0.12 14.29 -8.55
N GLN A 109 0.68 13.23 -8.65
CA GLN A 109 2.12 13.32 -8.86
C GLN A 109 2.51 14.01 -10.17
N LEU A 110 1.67 13.98 -11.21
CA LEU A 110 1.91 14.71 -12.47
C LEU A 110 1.95 16.24 -12.26
N PHE A 111 1.29 16.76 -11.23
CA PHE A 111 1.22 18.19 -10.94
C PHE A 111 2.21 18.65 -9.86
N VAL A 112 3.01 17.72 -9.31
CA VAL A 112 3.95 18.01 -8.22
C VAL A 112 5.38 18.17 -8.77
N PRO A 113 6.06 19.29 -8.51
CA PRO A 113 7.43 19.51 -9.00
C PRO A 113 8.41 18.39 -8.55
N GLY A 114 9.16 17.86 -9.50
CA GLY A 114 10.14 16.79 -9.24
C GLY A 114 9.56 15.42 -9.01
N ARG A 115 8.25 15.24 -9.28
CA ARG A 115 7.55 13.95 -9.35
C ARG A 115 7.24 13.60 -10.81
N ALA A 116 7.07 12.34 -11.09
CA ALA A 116 6.60 11.84 -12.39
C ALA A 116 5.56 10.74 -12.10
N GLY A 117 4.30 11.00 -12.41
CA GLY A 117 3.26 9.99 -12.36
C GLY A 117 3.47 8.97 -13.48
N MET A 118 3.47 7.68 -13.15
CA MET A 118 3.74 6.59 -14.10
C MET A 118 2.70 5.47 -13.96
N ILE A 119 2.23 4.95 -15.08
CA ILE A 119 1.30 3.80 -15.09
C ILE A 119 1.94 2.56 -14.42
N THR A 120 3.25 2.40 -14.54
CA THR A 120 3.98 1.33 -13.85
C THR A 120 3.88 1.42 -12.34
N ASP A 121 3.77 2.63 -11.79
CA ASP A 121 3.63 2.86 -10.36
C ASP A 121 2.23 2.49 -9.89
N VAL A 122 1.18 2.84 -10.67
CA VAL A 122 -0.18 2.33 -10.44
C VAL A 122 -0.21 0.80 -10.38
N MET A 123 0.55 0.12 -11.26
CA MET A 123 0.61 -1.35 -11.24
C MET A 123 1.27 -1.90 -9.98
N ILE A 124 2.38 -1.29 -9.53
CA ILE A 124 3.07 -1.69 -8.29
C ILE A 124 2.15 -1.49 -7.08
N ASP A 125 1.46 -0.36 -7.03
CA ASP A 125 0.52 0.00 -5.97
C ASP A 125 -0.68 -0.95 -5.93
N CYS A 126 -1.24 -1.29 -7.09
CA CYS A 126 -2.28 -2.31 -7.20
C CYS A 126 -1.78 -3.70 -6.75
N CYS A 127 -0.54 -4.09 -7.08
CA CYS A 127 0.05 -5.33 -6.59
C CYS A 127 0.20 -5.32 -5.06
N GLY A 128 0.64 -4.20 -4.48
CA GLY A 128 0.66 -4.00 -3.03
C GLY A 128 -0.73 -4.19 -2.42
N ALA A 129 -1.73 -3.49 -2.94
CA ALA A 129 -3.11 -3.58 -2.48
C ALA A 129 -3.68 -5.01 -2.56
N MET A 130 -3.48 -5.69 -3.68
CA MET A 130 -3.89 -7.10 -3.85
C MET A 130 -3.19 -8.03 -2.85
N THR A 131 -1.90 -7.81 -2.58
CA THR A 131 -1.16 -8.55 -1.56
C THR A 131 -1.79 -8.35 -0.18
N GLY A 132 -2.17 -7.12 0.16
CA GLY A 132 -2.88 -6.81 1.40
C GLY A 132 -4.24 -7.52 1.51
N VAL A 133 -5.03 -7.53 0.43
CA VAL A 133 -6.29 -8.27 0.35
C VAL A 133 -6.07 -9.77 0.58
N ALA A 134 -5.09 -10.36 -0.12
CA ALA A 134 -4.76 -11.79 0.00
C ALA A 134 -4.30 -12.14 1.42
N LEU A 135 -3.41 -11.33 1.99
CA LEU A 135 -2.91 -11.51 3.36
C LEU A 135 -4.05 -11.49 4.40
N ARG A 136 -4.95 -10.54 4.28
CA ARG A 136 -6.12 -10.43 5.16
C ARG A 136 -6.99 -11.71 5.10
N TYR A 137 -7.27 -12.25 3.91
CA TYR A 137 -8.05 -13.47 3.76
C TYR A 137 -7.32 -14.72 4.25
N LEU A 138 -6.00 -14.79 4.02
CA LEU A 138 -5.17 -15.89 4.52
C LEU A 138 -5.16 -15.92 6.05
N LEU A 139 -4.88 -14.79 6.70
CA LEU A 139 -4.87 -14.70 8.16
C LEU A 139 -6.23 -15.08 8.76
N ARG A 140 -7.32 -14.63 8.14
CA ARG A 140 -8.67 -15.01 8.58
C ARG A 140 -8.91 -16.51 8.47
N SER A 141 -8.52 -17.14 7.36
CA SER A 141 -8.70 -18.58 7.18
C SER A 141 -7.94 -19.40 8.24
N LEU A 142 -6.71 -18.98 8.56
CA LEU A 142 -5.89 -19.62 9.59
C LEU A 142 -6.50 -19.47 10.99
N ILE A 143 -7.05 -18.30 11.32
CA ILE A 143 -7.72 -18.06 12.60
C ILE A 143 -9.00 -18.90 12.71
N CYS A 144 -9.80 -18.99 11.64
CA CYS A 144 -11.01 -19.80 11.63
C CYS A 144 -10.68 -21.32 11.76
N ALA A 145 -9.67 -21.80 11.06
CA ALA A 145 -9.22 -23.19 11.15
C ALA A 145 -8.77 -23.54 12.58
N LYS A 146 -8.00 -22.66 13.24
CA LYS A 146 -7.55 -22.88 14.62
C LYS A 146 -8.69 -22.90 15.65
N LYS A 147 -9.82 -22.24 15.37
CA LYS A 147 -10.99 -22.26 16.28
C LYS A 147 -11.87 -23.48 16.09
N ALA A 148 -11.72 -24.19 14.96
CA ALA A 148 -12.48 -25.39 14.64
C ALA A 148 -11.76 -26.70 15.05
N ALA A 149 -10.46 -26.62 15.35
CA ALA A 149 -9.63 -27.70 15.87
C ALA A 149 -9.59 -27.68 17.40
#